data_cd4ce5fb936bc60215b1bfcc3ae387d4
#
_entry.id   cd4ce5fb936bc60215b1bfcc3ae387d4
#
_cell.length_a   1.000
_cell.length_b   1.000
_cell.length_c   1.000
_cell.angle_alpha   90.00
_cell.angle_beta   90.00
_cell.angle_gamma   90.00
#
_symmetry.space_group_name_H-M   'P 1'
#
loop_
_entity.id
_entity.type
_entity.pdbx_description
1 polymer ?
#
loop_
_entity_poly.entity_id
_entity_poly.type
_entity_poly.pdbx_seq_one_letter_code
_entity_poly.pdbx_strand_id
1 'polypeptide(L)'
;MTDEMLEDYFSRAADAGLSGIFLECHGGYPEVLGDSTAFRDSAALVILRRAVPVAQKYGLELHAWMWTTNRCEHALLEAHPDWYEVNGLGESLAEIEMYNRKHYRFLCPTHEGVAEYLKDRVRELAEVEGLTGIHLDFIRYPDAILPYGLHESRGVVQDKVYPQWDCCYCDECRAAFKAQTGIDPLELEDPTACPEWMQFRWDAMAKLADGLLAEIRACGKVASAAVFATPEESRKLVRQDWVQFRHADALLPMIYYSSYAQPREWVETASREGVEALAAAGNMARLYAGVPVPRDGDFRQCIALARAGGAHGICFFSLEGVARNPERWTALKEAIAEIQ
;
A
#
# COMPACT_ATOMS: atom_id res chain seq x y z
N MET A 1 13.00 -15.09 -9.09
CA MET A 1 14.29 -14.49 -8.64
C MET A 1 15.25 -15.63 -8.29
N THR A 2 16.46 -15.65 -8.88
CA THR A 2 17.51 -16.64 -8.57
C THR A 2 18.30 -16.20 -7.34
N ASP A 3 19.12 -17.14 -6.75
CA ASP A 3 19.99 -16.79 -5.63
C ASP A 3 21.06 -15.75 -6.03
N GLU A 4 21.57 -15.85 -7.27
CA GLU A 4 22.51 -14.88 -7.82
C GLU A 4 21.91 -13.46 -7.93
N MET A 5 20.63 -13.36 -8.33
CA MET A 5 19.93 -12.06 -8.38
C MET A 5 19.70 -11.50 -6.99
N LEU A 6 19.34 -12.35 -6.00
CA LEU A 6 19.20 -11.90 -4.61
C LEU A 6 20.53 -11.36 -4.09
N GLU A 7 21.62 -12.11 -4.30
CA GLU A 7 22.95 -11.74 -3.88
C GLU A 7 23.41 -10.42 -4.54
N ASP A 8 23.22 -10.26 -5.85
CA ASP A 8 23.61 -9.04 -6.57
C ASP A 8 22.83 -7.83 -6.09
N TYR A 9 21.50 -7.93 -5.97
CA TYR A 9 20.67 -6.80 -5.57
C TYR A 9 20.92 -6.38 -4.11
N PHE A 10 21.05 -7.34 -3.20
CA PHE A 10 21.23 -7.01 -1.78
C PHE A 10 22.64 -6.50 -1.49
N SER A 11 23.68 -7.04 -2.13
CA SER A 11 25.02 -6.52 -2.01
C SER A 11 25.13 -5.08 -2.50
N ARG A 12 24.53 -4.77 -3.67
CA ARG A 12 24.51 -3.40 -4.22
C ARG A 12 23.68 -2.45 -3.38
N ALA A 13 22.56 -2.91 -2.84
CA ALA A 13 21.72 -2.11 -1.94
C ALA A 13 22.51 -1.70 -0.68
N ALA A 14 23.20 -2.65 -0.06
CA ALA A 14 24.05 -2.38 1.10
C ALA A 14 25.25 -1.46 0.76
N ASP A 15 25.93 -1.73 -0.38
CA ASP A 15 27.04 -0.89 -0.86
C ASP A 15 26.58 0.55 -1.17
N ALA A 16 25.35 0.73 -1.63
CA ALA A 16 24.75 2.05 -1.84
C ALA A 16 24.33 2.75 -0.53
N GLY A 17 24.37 2.07 0.62
CA GLY A 17 24.03 2.62 1.93
C GLY A 17 22.53 2.55 2.26
N LEU A 18 21.76 1.71 1.58
CA LEU A 18 20.36 1.44 1.95
C LEU A 18 20.33 0.65 3.26
N SER A 19 19.31 0.91 4.09
CA SER A 19 19.13 0.23 5.38
C SER A 19 18.24 -1.02 5.29
N GLY A 20 17.36 -1.11 4.28
CA GLY A 20 16.43 -2.23 4.17
C GLY A 20 15.76 -2.34 2.81
N ILE A 21 15.07 -3.46 2.63
CA ILE A 21 14.36 -3.82 1.40
C ILE A 21 12.95 -4.28 1.75
N PHE A 22 11.97 -3.77 1.01
CA PHE A 22 10.61 -4.30 0.96
C PHE A 22 10.53 -5.27 -0.21
N LEU A 23 10.33 -6.57 0.09
CA LEU A 23 10.26 -7.62 -0.90
C LEU A 23 8.81 -8.07 -1.08
N GLU A 24 8.27 -7.90 -2.28
CA GLU A 24 6.93 -8.36 -2.61
C GLU A 24 6.84 -9.88 -2.48
N CYS A 25 5.96 -10.34 -1.61
CA CYS A 25 5.81 -11.75 -1.27
C CYS A 25 4.36 -12.24 -1.30
N HIS A 26 3.41 -11.32 -1.42
CA HIS A 26 2.01 -11.66 -1.51
C HIS A 26 1.25 -10.53 -2.21
N GLY A 27 0.97 -10.69 -3.47
CA GLY A 27 0.33 -9.69 -4.30
C GLY A 27 -0.71 -10.26 -5.25
N GLY A 28 -1.30 -9.36 -6.03
CA GLY A 28 -2.42 -9.66 -6.89
C GLY A 28 -2.09 -10.25 -8.26
N TYR A 29 -0.86 -10.72 -8.51
CA TYR A 29 -0.51 -11.35 -9.80
C TYR A 29 -0.39 -12.88 -9.64
N PRO A 30 -1.43 -13.66 -9.95
CA PRO A 30 -1.40 -15.11 -9.85
C PRO A 30 -0.26 -15.74 -10.67
N GLU A 31 0.09 -15.12 -11.80
CA GLU A 31 1.15 -15.54 -12.70
C GLU A 31 2.55 -15.50 -12.06
N VAL A 32 2.74 -14.59 -11.09
CA VAL A 32 4.02 -14.41 -10.37
C VAL A 32 4.06 -15.26 -9.10
N LEU A 33 2.93 -15.45 -8.44
CA LEU A 33 2.85 -16.04 -7.09
C LEU A 33 2.41 -17.50 -7.11
N GLY A 34 1.90 -17.96 -8.25
CA GLY A 34 1.27 -19.28 -8.37
C GLY A 34 -0.11 -19.32 -7.71
N ASP A 35 -0.99 -20.13 -8.26
CA ASP A 35 -2.36 -20.36 -7.78
C ASP A 35 -2.38 -21.34 -6.60
N SER A 36 -1.48 -21.14 -5.64
CA SER A 36 -1.37 -22.01 -4.47
C SER A 36 -2.42 -21.63 -3.43
N THR A 37 -3.34 -22.54 -3.16
CA THR A 37 -4.31 -22.44 -2.06
C THR A 37 -3.62 -22.45 -0.70
N ALA A 38 -2.39 -22.98 -0.62
CA ALA A 38 -1.56 -22.96 0.57
C ALA A 38 -0.49 -21.88 0.42
N PHE A 39 -0.71 -20.71 1.04
CA PHE A 39 0.24 -19.61 1.05
C PHE A 39 1.65 -20.03 1.51
N ARG A 40 1.74 -21.00 2.44
CA ARG A 40 3.00 -21.56 2.97
C ARG A 40 3.91 -22.14 1.89
N ASP A 41 3.34 -22.59 0.78
CA ASP A 41 4.05 -23.21 -0.34
C ASP A 41 4.14 -22.30 -1.56
N SER A 42 3.71 -21.03 -1.42
CA SER A 42 3.76 -20.06 -2.53
C SER A 42 5.20 -19.79 -2.95
N ALA A 43 5.42 -19.58 -4.25
CA ALA A 43 6.73 -19.21 -4.78
C ALA A 43 7.28 -17.93 -4.13
N ALA A 44 6.39 -17.00 -3.75
CA ALA A 44 6.74 -15.77 -3.08
C ALA A 44 7.30 -16.00 -1.67
N LEU A 45 6.68 -16.86 -0.88
CA LEU A 45 7.17 -17.19 0.46
C LEU A 45 8.49 -17.96 0.41
N VAL A 46 8.68 -18.83 -0.58
CA VAL A 46 9.97 -19.50 -0.84
C VAL A 46 11.07 -18.46 -1.13
N ILE A 47 10.78 -17.46 -1.97
CA ILE A 47 11.74 -16.38 -2.27
C ILE A 47 12.04 -15.57 -1.01
N LEU A 48 11.04 -15.23 -0.21
CA LEU A 48 11.21 -14.48 1.04
C LEU A 48 12.13 -15.23 2.01
N ARG A 49 11.91 -16.53 2.23
CA ARG A 49 12.77 -17.38 3.09
C ARG A 49 14.21 -17.44 2.58
N ARG A 50 14.43 -17.46 1.26
CA ARG A 50 15.77 -17.41 0.66
C ARG A 50 16.43 -16.04 0.78
N ALA A 51 15.64 -14.97 0.79
CA ALA A 51 16.15 -13.61 0.89
C ALA A 51 16.63 -13.26 2.31
N VAL A 52 16.03 -13.84 3.37
CA VAL A 52 16.40 -13.55 4.76
C VAL A 52 17.90 -13.73 5.03
N PRO A 53 18.55 -14.88 4.77
CA PRO A 53 19.98 -15.04 5.05
C PRO A 53 20.85 -14.09 4.22
N VAL A 54 20.41 -13.70 3.02
CA VAL A 54 21.14 -12.73 2.19
C VAL A 54 21.04 -11.32 2.80
N ALA A 55 19.85 -10.91 3.25
CA ALA A 55 19.65 -9.64 3.95
C ALA A 55 20.55 -9.56 5.21
N GLN A 56 20.53 -10.61 6.02
CA GLN A 56 21.35 -10.69 7.23
C GLN A 56 22.86 -10.60 6.93
N LYS A 57 23.33 -11.29 5.87
CA LYS A 57 24.73 -11.24 5.41
C LYS A 57 25.19 -9.81 5.12
N TYR A 58 24.31 -8.99 4.55
CA TYR A 58 24.60 -7.61 4.18
C TYR A 58 24.15 -6.57 5.20
N GLY A 59 23.60 -6.98 6.35
CA GLY A 59 23.12 -6.09 7.40
C GLY A 59 21.89 -5.26 7.02
N LEU A 60 21.07 -5.77 6.09
CA LEU A 60 19.85 -5.11 5.62
C LEU A 60 18.63 -5.61 6.40
N GLU A 61 17.74 -4.68 6.73
CA GLU A 61 16.40 -5.03 7.14
C GLU A 61 15.60 -5.61 5.96
N LEU A 62 14.85 -6.69 6.21
CA LEU A 62 13.98 -7.29 5.21
C LEU A 62 12.53 -7.23 5.68
N HIS A 63 11.68 -6.58 4.89
CA HIS A 63 10.26 -6.47 5.13
C HIS A 63 9.47 -7.22 4.05
N ALA A 64 8.54 -8.07 4.48
CA ALA A 64 7.60 -8.72 3.58
C ALA A 64 6.56 -7.70 3.09
N TRP A 65 6.54 -7.39 1.81
CA TRP A 65 5.56 -6.50 1.20
C TRP A 65 4.35 -7.28 0.72
N MET A 66 3.22 -7.05 1.37
CA MET A 66 1.97 -7.76 1.17
C MET A 66 0.90 -6.83 0.58
N TRP A 67 0.29 -7.23 -0.55
CA TRP A 67 -0.96 -6.61 -0.99
C TRP A 67 -2.08 -7.04 -0.05
N THR A 68 -2.84 -6.10 0.48
CA THR A 68 -3.75 -6.38 1.59
C THR A 68 -5.18 -6.60 1.12
N THR A 69 -5.93 -5.54 0.82
CA THR A 69 -7.32 -5.69 0.36
C THR A 69 -7.45 -6.04 -1.11
N ASN A 70 -6.45 -5.73 -1.93
CA ASN A 70 -6.46 -6.12 -3.34
C ASN A 70 -6.03 -7.59 -3.50
N ARG A 71 -7.01 -8.47 -3.79
CA ARG A 71 -6.85 -9.92 -3.82
C ARG A 71 -7.52 -10.51 -5.06
N CYS A 72 -6.76 -11.24 -5.86
CA CYS A 72 -7.27 -11.87 -7.07
C CYS A 72 -6.95 -13.36 -7.16
N GLU A 73 -6.60 -14.00 -6.04
CA GLU A 73 -6.39 -15.44 -5.97
C GLU A 73 -7.68 -16.19 -6.35
N HIS A 74 -7.57 -17.08 -7.32
CA HIS A 74 -8.71 -17.79 -7.88
C HIS A 74 -9.47 -18.58 -6.81
N ALA A 75 -8.75 -19.27 -5.93
CA ALA A 75 -9.36 -20.04 -4.83
C ALA A 75 -10.14 -19.15 -3.85
N LEU A 76 -9.68 -17.93 -3.59
CA LEU A 76 -10.40 -16.97 -2.74
C LEU A 76 -11.66 -16.45 -3.44
N LEU A 77 -11.54 -16.13 -4.73
CA LEU A 77 -12.69 -15.69 -5.56
C LEU A 77 -13.78 -16.75 -5.66
N GLU A 78 -13.40 -18.03 -5.78
CA GLU A 78 -14.35 -19.14 -5.84
C GLU A 78 -15.00 -19.43 -4.48
N ALA A 79 -14.21 -19.38 -3.38
CA ALA A 79 -14.71 -19.72 -2.06
C ALA A 79 -15.54 -18.59 -1.43
N HIS A 80 -15.18 -17.33 -1.70
CA HIS A 80 -15.72 -16.16 -1.02
C HIS A 80 -15.99 -14.99 -1.98
N PRO A 81 -16.81 -15.14 -3.02
CA PRO A 81 -17.15 -14.04 -3.92
C PRO A 81 -17.89 -12.89 -3.19
N ASP A 82 -18.57 -13.21 -2.10
CA ASP A 82 -19.30 -12.29 -1.21
C ASP A 82 -18.38 -11.37 -0.39
N TRP A 83 -17.10 -11.68 -0.28
CA TRP A 83 -16.13 -10.84 0.43
C TRP A 83 -15.67 -9.63 -0.37
N TYR A 84 -15.92 -9.63 -1.69
CA TYR A 84 -15.44 -8.57 -2.56
C TYR A 84 -16.36 -7.35 -2.52
N GLU A 85 -15.75 -6.19 -2.68
CA GLU A 85 -16.47 -4.92 -2.69
C GLU A 85 -17.47 -4.84 -3.85
N VAL A 86 -18.53 -4.09 -3.61
CA VAL A 86 -19.58 -3.80 -4.59
C VAL A 86 -19.55 -2.31 -4.90
N ASN A 87 -19.59 -1.93 -6.17
CA ASN A 87 -19.62 -0.54 -6.57
C ASN A 87 -21.02 0.09 -6.43
N GLY A 88 -21.13 1.39 -6.67
CA GLY A 88 -22.40 2.13 -6.56
C GLY A 88 -23.46 1.76 -7.62
N LEU A 89 -23.12 0.91 -8.62
CA LEU A 89 -24.05 0.34 -9.59
C LEU A 89 -24.56 -1.05 -9.16
N GLY A 90 -24.07 -1.59 -8.03
CA GLY A 90 -24.42 -2.93 -7.56
C GLY A 90 -23.59 -4.04 -8.20
N GLU A 91 -22.48 -3.73 -8.86
CA GLU A 91 -21.61 -4.71 -9.51
C GLU A 91 -20.48 -5.13 -8.56
N SER A 92 -20.31 -6.46 -8.37
CA SER A 92 -19.26 -7.01 -7.50
C SER A 92 -17.89 -7.01 -8.18
N LEU A 93 -16.86 -6.60 -7.44
CA LEU A 93 -15.47 -6.69 -7.88
C LEU A 93 -14.97 -8.15 -7.97
N ALA A 94 -15.73 -9.13 -7.49
CA ALA A 94 -15.49 -10.54 -7.81
C ALA A 94 -15.76 -10.85 -9.29
N GLU A 95 -16.66 -10.12 -9.93
CA GLU A 95 -17.18 -10.41 -11.27
C GLU A 95 -16.63 -9.44 -12.33
N ILE A 96 -16.51 -8.13 -11.99
CA ILE A 96 -16.10 -7.10 -12.93
C ILE A 96 -14.59 -6.81 -12.86
N GLU A 97 -14.05 -6.25 -13.94
CA GLU A 97 -12.69 -5.76 -14.04
C GLU A 97 -12.67 -4.22 -13.97
N MET A 98 -12.62 -3.67 -12.76
CA MET A 98 -12.51 -2.23 -12.59
C MET A 98 -11.27 -1.68 -13.32
N TYR A 99 -11.44 -0.60 -14.09
CA TYR A 99 -10.37 -0.02 -14.94
C TYR A 99 -9.78 -1.00 -15.95
N ASN A 100 -10.55 -2.02 -16.41
CA ASN A 100 -10.09 -3.08 -17.31
C ASN A 100 -8.85 -3.83 -16.77
N ARG A 101 -8.81 -4.05 -15.44
CA ARG A 101 -7.69 -4.72 -14.77
C ARG A 101 -8.16 -5.97 -14.04
N LYS A 102 -7.75 -7.14 -14.52
CA LYS A 102 -8.07 -8.46 -13.95
C LYS A 102 -7.69 -8.61 -12.48
N HIS A 103 -6.57 -8.00 -12.09
CA HIS A 103 -6.01 -8.07 -10.74
C HIS A 103 -6.52 -6.96 -9.80
N TYR A 104 -7.46 -6.12 -10.24
CA TYR A 104 -7.93 -4.98 -9.44
C TYR A 104 -9.22 -5.33 -8.73
N ARG A 105 -9.11 -6.25 -7.75
CA ARG A 105 -10.23 -6.84 -7.02
C ARG A 105 -10.02 -6.66 -5.53
N PHE A 106 -10.91 -5.93 -4.87
CA PHE A 106 -10.73 -5.52 -3.49
C PHE A 106 -11.72 -6.22 -2.57
N LEU A 107 -11.21 -6.64 -1.40
CA LEU A 107 -12.00 -7.22 -0.31
C LEU A 107 -12.62 -6.12 0.55
N CYS A 108 -13.86 -6.32 0.96
CA CYS A 108 -14.62 -5.39 1.78
C CYS A 108 -14.03 -5.28 3.20
N PRO A 109 -13.64 -4.08 3.67
CA PRO A 109 -13.02 -3.91 4.98
C PRO A 109 -14.00 -4.11 6.16
N THR A 110 -15.31 -4.10 5.89
CA THR A 110 -16.35 -4.26 6.91
C THR A 110 -16.63 -5.73 7.19
N HIS A 111 -16.26 -6.63 6.27
CA HIS A 111 -16.55 -8.05 6.38
C HIS A 111 -15.64 -8.73 7.41
N GLU A 112 -16.23 -9.36 8.42
CA GLU A 112 -15.49 -9.97 9.54
C GLU A 112 -14.57 -11.11 9.08
N GLY A 113 -15.02 -11.94 8.13
CA GLY A 113 -14.22 -13.01 7.53
C GLY A 113 -12.97 -12.49 6.79
N VAL A 114 -13.06 -11.31 6.17
CA VAL A 114 -11.91 -10.65 5.52
C VAL A 114 -10.84 -10.28 6.55
N ALA A 115 -11.25 -9.70 7.69
CA ALA A 115 -10.29 -9.32 8.73
C ALA A 115 -9.53 -10.53 9.27
N GLU A 116 -10.19 -11.63 9.56
CA GLU A 116 -9.55 -12.85 10.07
C GLU A 116 -8.66 -13.51 9.00
N TYR A 117 -9.13 -13.60 7.75
CA TYR A 117 -8.32 -14.08 6.63
C TYR A 117 -6.99 -13.31 6.49
N LEU A 118 -7.05 -11.98 6.55
CA LEU A 118 -5.86 -11.14 6.40
C LEU A 118 -4.92 -11.26 7.62
N LYS A 119 -5.45 -11.41 8.85
CA LYS A 119 -4.64 -11.71 10.03
C LYS A 119 -3.91 -13.04 9.90
N ASP A 120 -4.56 -14.07 9.37
CA ASP A 120 -3.90 -15.35 9.12
C ASP A 120 -2.73 -15.21 8.13
N ARG A 121 -2.89 -14.40 7.07
CA ARG A 121 -1.77 -14.09 6.15
C ARG A 121 -0.63 -13.36 6.86
N VAL A 122 -0.93 -12.42 7.76
CA VAL A 122 0.07 -11.74 8.58
C VAL A 122 0.81 -12.75 9.47
N ARG A 123 0.10 -13.64 10.16
CA ARG A 123 0.69 -14.68 11.02
C ARG A 123 1.62 -15.61 10.24
N GLU A 124 1.21 -16.05 9.06
CA GLU A 124 2.04 -16.89 8.19
C GLU A 124 3.33 -16.20 7.73
N LEU A 125 3.27 -14.91 7.39
CA LEU A 125 4.47 -14.12 7.08
C LEU A 125 5.37 -13.97 8.31
N ALA A 126 4.77 -13.75 9.48
CA ALA A 126 5.51 -13.56 10.71
C ALA A 126 6.27 -14.83 11.17
N GLU A 127 5.85 -16.03 10.74
CA GLU A 127 6.57 -17.30 10.97
C GLU A 127 7.94 -17.36 10.26
N VAL A 128 8.21 -16.45 9.31
CA VAL A 128 9.51 -16.41 8.64
C VAL A 128 10.56 -15.89 9.63
N GLU A 129 11.41 -16.81 10.08
CA GLU A 129 12.49 -16.48 11.02
C GLU A 129 13.48 -15.50 10.39
N GLY A 130 13.89 -14.47 11.13
CA GLY A 130 14.82 -13.45 10.68
C GLY A 130 14.18 -12.33 9.83
N LEU A 131 12.88 -12.41 9.54
CA LEU A 131 12.14 -11.31 8.90
C LEU A 131 12.02 -10.12 9.86
N THR A 132 12.34 -8.91 9.41
CA THR A 132 12.32 -7.69 10.23
C THR A 132 10.89 -7.18 10.42
N GLY A 133 10.12 -7.07 9.34
CA GLY A 133 8.79 -6.48 9.38
C GLY A 133 7.85 -6.98 8.29
N ILE A 134 6.59 -6.53 8.39
CA ILE A 134 5.56 -6.76 7.38
C ILE A 134 5.03 -5.40 6.95
N HIS A 135 4.95 -5.19 5.65
CA HIS A 135 4.53 -3.95 5.01
C HIS A 135 3.21 -4.16 4.27
N LEU A 136 2.17 -3.47 4.71
CA LEU A 136 0.85 -3.53 4.11
C LEU A 136 0.75 -2.55 2.95
N ASP A 137 0.56 -3.05 1.73
CA ASP A 137 0.19 -2.24 0.58
C ASP A 137 -1.25 -2.53 0.17
N PHE A 138 -1.85 -1.69 -0.65
CA PHE A 138 -3.27 -1.78 -1.02
C PHE A 138 -4.20 -1.92 0.20
N ILE A 139 -3.83 -1.39 1.36
CA ILE A 139 -4.70 -1.29 2.54
C ILE A 139 -5.63 -0.08 2.39
N ARG A 140 -6.53 -0.16 1.44
CA ARG A 140 -7.41 0.90 0.97
C ARG A 140 -8.57 0.35 0.14
N TYR A 141 -9.54 1.19 -0.16
CA TYR A 141 -10.52 0.92 -1.20
C TYR A 141 -9.89 1.06 -2.61
N PRO A 142 -10.54 0.57 -3.68
CA PRO A 142 -10.14 0.89 -5.04
C PRO A 142 -10.16 2.40 -5.27
N ASP A 143 -9.50 2.84 -6.35
CA ASP A 143 -9.50 4.27 -6.69
C ASP A 143 -10.92 4.70 -7.12
N ALA A 144 -11.60 5.47 -6.25
CA ALA A 144 -12.83 6.16 -6.62
C ALA A 144 -12.55 7.28 -7.64
N ILE A 145 -11.37 7.89 -7.54
CA ILE A 145 -10.76 8.75 -8.55
C ILE A 145 -9.30 8.34 -8.68
N LEU A 146 -8.85 8.02 -9.90
CA LEU A 146 -7.43 7.79 -10.16
C LEU A 146 -6.62 9.07 -9.93
N PRO A 147 -5.37 8.97 -9.47
CA PRO A 147 -4.47 10.12 -9.46
C PRO A 147 -4.42 10.80 -10.82
N TYR A 148 -4.52 12.12 -10.83
CA TYR A 148 -4.82 12.92 -12.02
C TYR A 148 -3.84 12.74 -13.19
N GLY A 149 -2.56 12.52 -12.90
CA GLY A 149 -1.53 12.25 -13.91
C GLY A 149 -1.66 10.89 -14.61
N LEU A 150 -2.57 10.03 -14.13
CA LEU A 150 -2.82 8.73 -14.74
C LEU A 150 -4.03 8.72 -15.67
N HIS A 151 -4.88 9.75 -15.67
CA HIS A 151 -6.12 9.79 -16.43
C HIS A 151 -5.89 9.56 -17.92
N GLU A 152 -5.00 10.33 -18.56
CA GLU A 152 -4.69 10.19 -19.98
C GLU A 152 -4.17 8.80 -20.32
N SER A 153 -3.21 8.29 -19.55
CA SER A 153 -2.60 6.97 -19.79
C SER A 153 -3.56 5.80 -19.60
N ARG A 154 -4.68 6.03 -18.87
CA ARG A 154 -5.74 5.04 -18.61
C ARG A 154 -6.97 5.23 -19.47
N GLY A 155 -7.02 6.29 -20.28
CA GLY A 155 -8.17 6.60 -21.11
C GLY A 155 -9.42 6.93 -20.31
N VAL A 156 -9.28 7.49 -19.09
CA VAL A 156 -10.40 7.85 -18.22
C VAL A 156 -10.47 9.37 -18.05
N VAL A 157 -11.69 9.88 -17.86
CA VAL A 157 -11.95 11.25 -17.44
C VAL A 157 -12.74 11.18 -16.13
N GLN A 158 -12.13 11.65 -15.05
CA GLN A 158 -12.75 11.64 -13.72
C GLN A 158 -12.63 13.04 -13.10
N ASP A 159 -13.65 13.86 -13.33
CA ASP A 159 -13.82 15.20 -12.73
C ASP A 159 -14.56 15.14 -11.39
N LYS A 160 -15.19 14.00 -11.10
CA LYS A 160 -15.90 13.69 -9.85
C LYS A 160 -15.84 12.20 -9.56
N VAL A 161 -16.41 11.78 -8.44
CA VAL A 161 -16.66 10.36 -8.15
C VAL A 161 -17.83 9.87 -9.01
N TYR A 162 -17.64 8.72 -9.65
CA TYR A 162 -18.67 8.05 -10.44
C TYR A 162 -19.04 6.72 -9.79
N PRO A 163 -20.33 6.32 -9.80
CA PRO A 163 -20.81 5.12 -9.10
C PRO A 163 -20.05 3.84 -9.47
N GLN A 164 -19.66 3.68 -10.73
CA GLN A 164 -18.93 2.49 -11.19
C GLN A 164 -17.54 2.33 -10.59
N TRP A 165 -16.98 3.37 -9.99
CA TRP A 165 -15.66 3.37 -9.35
C TRP A 165 -15.70 3.61 -7.83
N ASP A 166 -16.85 3.94 -7.27
CA ASP A 166 -17.01 4.15 -5.83
C ASP A 166 -17.46 2.86 -5.13
N CYS A 167 -16.78 2.45 -4.09
CA CYS A 167 -17.01 1.26 -3.27
C CYS A 167 -16.93 1.63 -1.76
N CYS A 168 -17.44 0.83 -0.84
CA CYS A 168 -18.17 -0.42 -0.97
C CYS A 168 -19.65 -0.20 -0.66
N TYR A 169 -20.51 -0.71 -1.52
CA TYR A 169 -21.99 -0.67 -1.36
C TYR A 169 -22.56 -2.09 -1.18
N CYS A 170 -21.77 -3.05 -0.68
CA CYS A 170 -22.27 -4.40 -0.37
C CYS A 170 -23.33 -4.37 0.74
N ASP A 171 -24.09 -5.43 0.85
CA ASP A 171 -25.20 -5.52 1.81
C ASP A 171 -24.74 -5.32 3.26
N GLU A 172 -23.55 -5.83 3.62
CA GLU A 172 -22.98 -5.64 4.97
C GLU A 172 -22.66 -4.19 5.27
N CYS A 173 -21.99 -3.48 4.35
CA CYS A 173 -21.68 -2.06 4.52
C CYS A 173 -22.96 -1.23 4.65
N ARG A 174 -23.93 -1.50 3.79
CA ARG A 174 -25.23 -0.79 3.80
C ARG A 174 -26.01 -1.07 5.07
N ALA A 175 -26.10 -2.33 5.48
CA ALA A 175 -26.79 -2.72 6.71
C ALA A 175 -26.12 -2.11 7.96
N ALA A 176 -24.79 -2.15 8.05
CA ALA A 176 -24.04 -1.56 9.16
C ALA A 176 -24.22 -0.03 9.24
N PHE A 177 -24.18 0.66 8.11
CA PHE A 177 -24.39 2.10 8.06
C PHE A 177 -25.84 2.47 8.40
N LYS A 178 -26.82 1.74 7.83
CA LYS A 178 -28.25 1.96 8.12
C LYS A 178 -28.58 1.70 9.58
N ALA A 179 -27.95 0.73 10.22
CA ALA A 179 -28.14 0.49 11.66
C ALA A 179 -27.62 1.63 12.53
N GLN A 180 -26.59 2.36 12.09
CA GLN A 180 -26.02 3.51 12.80
C GLN A 180 -26.78 4.81 12.57
N THR A 181 -27.27 5.04 11.35
CA THR A 181 -27.77 6.34 10.90
C THR A 181 -29.24 6.36 10.52
N GLY A 182 -29.83 5.20 10.26
CA GLY A 182 -31.17 5.08 9.66
C GLY A 182 -31.19 5.27 8.14
N ILE A 183 -30.05 5.58 7.50
CA ILE A 183 -29.94 5.92 6.09
C ILE A 183 -29.39 4.72 5.30
N ASP A 184 -29.98 4.40 4.15
CA ASP A 184 -29.34 3.55 3.16
C ASP A 184 -28.60 4.41 2.14
N PRO A 185 -27.28 4.24 1.94
CA PRO A 185 -26.52 5.11 1.05
C PRO A 185 -26.97 5.07 -0.41
N LEU A 186 -27.62 3.99 -0.86
CA LEU A 186 -28.20 3.92 -2.21
C LEU A 186 -29.52 4.73 -2.37
N GLU A 187 -30.13 5.17 -1.26
CA GLU A 187 -31.31 6.04 -1.29
C GLU A 187 -30.92 7.54 -1.39
N LEU A 188 -29.61 7.86 -1.31
CA LEU A 188 -29.10 9.23 -1.42
C LEU A 188 -28.93 9.62 -2.89
N GLU A 189 -29.25 10.87 -3.24
CA GLU A 189 -29.01 11.42 -4.57
C GLU A 189 -27.50 11.44 -4.91
N ASP A 190 -26.68 11.84 -3.95
CA ASP A 190 -25.21 11.77 -4.03
C ASP A 190 -24.65 11.22 -2.71
N PRO A 191 -24.34 9.91 -2.65
CA PRO A 191 -23.73 9.32 -1.45
C PRO A 191 -22.41 9.95 -1.06
N THR A 192 -21.66 10.49 -2.03
CA THR A 192 -20.33 11.10 -1.77
C THR A 192 -20.41 12.45 -1.10
N ALA A 193 -21.58 13.10 -1.14
CA ALA A 193 -21.87 14.34 -0.42
C ALA A 193 -22.37 14.10 1.02
N CYS A 194 -22.61 12.84 1.43
CA CYS A 194 -23.03 12.49 2.78
C CYS A 194 -21.82 12.34 3.70
N PRO A 195 -21.55 13.27 4.64
CA PRO A 195 -20.38 13.20 5.51
C PRO A 195 -20.34 11.94 6.37
N GLU A 196 -21.50 11.47 6.85
CA GLU A 196 -21.60 10.27 7.68
C GLU A 196 -21.22 9.01 6.90
N TRP A 197 -21.61 8.91 5.61
CA TRP A 197 -21.22 7.81 4.74
C TRP A 197 -19.73 7.82 4.41
N MET A 198 -19.17 9.01 4.18
CA MET A 198 -17.73 9.16 3.97
C MET A 198 -16.95 8.77 5.22
N GLN A 199 -17.37 9.24 6.41
CA GLN A 199 -16.74 8.90 7.67
C GLN A 199 -16.82 7.40 7.98
N PHE A 200 -17.98 6.78 7.76
CA PHE A 200 -18.15 5.33 7.93
C PHE A 200 -17.11 4.53 7.14
N ARG A 201 -16.88 4.89 5.88
CA ARG A 201 -15.89 4.20 5.03
C ARG A 201 -14.45 4.43 5.49
N TRP A 202 -14.10 5.66 5.88
CA TRP A 202 -12.79 5.95 6.46
C TRP A 202 -12.54 5.15 7.73
N ASP A 203 -13.52 5.10 8.63
CA ASP A 203 -13.43 4.37 9.89
C ASP A 203 -13.34 2.85 9.68
N ALA A 204 -14.08 2.30 8.73
CA ALA A 204 -14.03 0.87 8.39
C ALA A 204 -12.63 0.46 7.90
N MET A 205 -12.05 1.23 6.98
CA MET A 205 -10.69 0.97 6.49
C MET A 205 -9.64 1.19 7.58
N ALA A 206 -9.76 2.25 8.37
CA ALA A 206 -8.84 2.53 9.47
C ALA A 206 -8.88 1.40 10.54
N LYS A 207 -10.07 0.90 10.87
CA LYS A 207 -10.25 -0.22 11.80
C LYS A 207 -9.57 -1.51 11.31
N LEU A 208 -9.76 -1.85 10.03
CA LEU A 208 -9.12 -3.02 9.44
C LEU A 208 -7.59 -2.86 9.45
N ALA A 209 -7.10 -1.73 8.96
CA ALA A 209 -5.67 -1.46 8.86
C ALA A 209 -5.00 -1.48 10.23
N ASP A 210 -5.55 -0.76 11.19
CA ASP A 210 -5.00 -0.68 12.53
C ASP A 210 -5.02 -2.03 13.26
N GLY A 211 -6.07 -2.84 13.03
CA GLY A 211 -6.16 -4.20 13.53
C GLY A 211 -5.07 -5.13 12.97
N LEU A 212 -4.75 -5.02 11.67
CA LEU A 212 -3.67 -5.79 11.05
C LEU A 212 -2.29 -5.32 11.51
N LEU A 213 -2.07 -4.01 11.64
CA LEU A 213 -0.82 -3.45 12.16
C LEU A 213 -0.58 -3.86 13.62
N ALA A 214 -1.63 -3.91 14.44
CA ALA A 214 -1.56 -4.42 15.79
C ALA A 214 -1.18 -5.92 15.81
N GLU A 215 -1.74 -6.74 14.91
CA GLU A 215 -1.39 -8.16 14.77
C GLU A 215 0.08 -8.33 14.38
N ILE A 216 0.59 -7.54 13.42
CA ILE A 216 2.00 -7.56 13.03
C ILE A 216 2.90 -7.30 14.23
N ARG A 217 2.59 -6.28 15.03
CA ARG A 217 3.34 -5.95 16.25
C ARG A 217 3.23 -7.04 17.31
N ALA A 218 2.06 -7.65 17.48
CA ALA A 218 1.86 -8.76 18.40
C ALA A 218 2.72 -9.98 18.03
N CYS A 219 2.99 -10.18 16.72
CA CYS A 219 3.94 -11.17 16.23
C CYS A 219 5.41 -10.75 16.38
N GLY A 220 5.72 -9.61 16.99
CA GLY A 220 7.09 -9.12 17.20
C GLY A 220 7.77 -8.59 15.94
N LYS A 221 7.00 -8.19 14.92
CA LYS A 221 7.50 -7.63 13.66
C LYS A 221 7.26 -6.13 13.58
N VAL A 222 8.10 -5.41 12.83
CA VAL A 222 7.89 -4.00 12.50
C VAL A 222 6.67 -3.88 11.59
N ALA A 223 5.71 -3.04 11.99
CA ALA A 223 4.46 -2.83 11.30
C ALA A 223 4.51 -1.57 10.43
N SER A 224 4.39 -1.69 9.13
CA SER A 224 4.40 -0.54 8.22
C SER A 224 3.35 -0.65 7.13
N ALA A 225 2.99 0.50 6.54
CA ALA A 225 2.03 0.53 5.44
C ALA A 225 2.41 1.55 4.36
N ALA A 226 2.19 1.17 3.09
CA ALA A 226 2.11 2.09 1.97
C ALA A 226 0.76 2.81 2.01
N VAL A 227 0.80 4.13 1.89
CA VAL A 227 -0.40 4.97 1.94
C VAL A 227 -0.38 5.99 0.81
N PHE A 228 -1.54 6.59 0.49
CA PHE A 228 -1.59 7.63 -0.52
C PHE A 228 -0.88 8.90 -0.05
N ALA A 229 -0.46 9.72 -1.00
CA ALA A 229 0.58 10.74 -0.81
C ALA A 229 0.32 11.73 0.31
N THR A 230 -0.90 12.23 0.45
CA THR A 230 -1.30 13.13 1.54
C THR A 230 -2.58 12.64 2.20
N PRO A 231 -2.88 13.05 3.45
CA PRO A 231 -4.13 12.68 4.12
C PRO A 231 -5.38 13.07 3.33
N GLU A 232 -5.37 14.24 2.68
CA GLU A 232 -6.50 14.74 1.89
C GLU A 232 -6.71 13.88 0.64
N GLU A 233 -5.67 13.69 -0.18
CA GLU A 233 -5.75 12.87 -1.39
C GLU A 233 -6.11 11.41 -1.07
N SER A 234 -5.61 10.89 0.02
CA SER A 234 -5.89 9.55 0.50
C SER A 234 -7.38 9.33 0.83
N ARG A 235 -7.97 10.22 1.61
CA ARG A 235 -9.40 10.20 1.93
C ARG A 235 -10.27 10.36 0.70
N LYS A 236 -9.90 11.28 -0.18
CA LYS A 236 -10.65 11.62 -1.40
C LYS A 236 -10.59 10.52 -2.45
N LEU A 237 -9.40 10.05 -2.78
CA LEU A 237 -9.18 9.17 -3.93
C LEU A 237 -9.48 7.71 -3.61
N VAL A 238 -9.12 7.23 -2.41
CA VAL A 238 -9.13 5.80 -2.05
C VAL A 238 -9.75 5.50 -0.69
N ARG A 239 -10.50 6.42 -0.12
CA ARG A 239 -11.19 6.26 1.16
C ARG A 239 -10.29 5.78 2.31
N GLN A 240 -9.00 6.15 2.29
CA GLN A 240 -8.01 5.74 3.27
C GLN A 240 -7.70 6.88 4.23
N ASP A 241 -8.04 6.76 5.52
CA ASP A 241 -7.62 7.71 6.57
C ASP A 241 -6.43 7.16 7.35
N TRP A 242 -5.25 7.17 6.71
CA TRP A 242 -4.05 6.58 7.28
C TRP A 242 -3.50 7.32 8.52
N VAL A 243 -3.96 8.52 8.79
CA VAL A 243 -3.64 9.22 10.03
C VAL A 243 -4.15 8.44 11.26
N GLN A 244 -5.18 7.61 11.08
CA GLN A 244 -5.74 6.74 12.11
C GLN A 244 -5.05 5.37 12.26
N PHE A 245 -4.00 5.08 11.51
CA PHE A 245 -3.23 3.82 11.61
C PHE A 245 -2.29 3.88 12.82
N ARG A 246 -2.85 3.76 14.03
CA ARG A 246 -2.19 4.03 15.32
C ARG A 246 -1.12 3.00 15.70
N HIS A 247 -1.24 1.77 15.20
CA HIS A 247 -0.29 0.70 15.47
C HIS A 247 0.81 0.60 14.41
N ALA A 248 0.89 1.52 13.44
CA ALA A 248 2.01 1.58 12.53
C ALA A 248 3.29 2.05 13.25
N ASP A 249 4.41 1.37 13.02
CA ASP A 249 5.75 1.87 13.36
C ASP A 249 6.24 2.84 12.28
N ALA A 250 5.85 2.59 11.02
CA ALA A 250 6.18 3.45 9.90
C ALA A 250 5.04 3.53 8.87
N LEU A 251 4.85 4.72 8.31
CA LEU A 251 3.95 4.97 7.18
C LEU A 251 4.77 5.51 6.01
N LEU A 252 4.49 4.95 4.83
CA LEU A 252 5.21 5.27 3.60
C LEU A 252 4.25 5.90 2.58
N PRO A 253 4.00 7.22 2.64
CA PRO A 253 3.21 7.91 1.63
C PRO A 253 3.83 7.75 0.25
N MET A 254 3.05 7.25 -0.71
CA MET A 254 3.45 7.08 -2.12
C MET A 254 3.40 8.44 -2.84
N ILE A 255 4.41 9.29 -2.59
CA ILE A 255 4.53 10.62 -3.18
C ILE A 255 5.06 10.49 -4.62
N TYR A 256 4.32 9.75 -5.44
CA TYR A 256 4.65 9.55 -6.85
C TYR A 256 4.19 10.78 -7.65
N TYR A 257 4.88 11.89 -7.46
CA TYR A 257 4.51 13.24 -7.89
C TYR A 257 3.97 13.30 -9.33
N SER A 258 4.57 12.59 -10.28
CA SER A 258 4.08 12.56 -11.66
C SER A 258 2.70 11.91 -11.81
N SER A 259 2.38 10.92 -10.96
CA SER A 259 1.05 10.29 -10.94
C SER A 259 -0.03 11.23 -10.44
N TYR A 260 0.33 12.21 -9.62
CA TYR A 260 -0.57 13.26 -9.13
C TYR A 260 -0.57 14.53 -9.98
N ALA A 261 0.10 14.51 -11.14
CA ALA A 261 0.33 15.70 -11.98
C ALA A 261 1.03 16.86 -11.23
N GLN A 262 1.92 16.51 -10.30
CA GLN A 262 2.66 17.44 -9.47
C GLN A 262 4.14 17.51 -9.89
N PRO A 263 4.84 18.62 -9.64
CA PRO A 263 6.29 18.71 -9.80
C PRO A 263 7.02 17.95 -8.70
N ARG A 264 8.31 17.66 -8.89
CA ARG A 264 9.14 16.94 -7.91
C ARG A 264 9.19 17.65 -6.54
N GLU A 265 9.17 18.96 -6.53
CA GLU A 265 9.18 19.82 -5.33
C GLU A 265 8.01 19.52 -4.39
N TRP A 266 6.92 18.95 -4.90
CA TRP A 266 5.78 18.50 -4.10
C TRP A 266 6.16 17.43 -3.07
N VAL A 267 7.27 16.71 -3.24
CA VAL A 267 7.77 15.74 -2.26
C VAL A 267 7.97 16.41 -0.89
N GLU A 268 8.49 17.64 -0.85
CA GLU A 268 8.66 18.40 0.39
C GLU A 268 7.31 18.73 1.03
N THR A 269 6.38 19.30 0.25
CA THR A 269 5.07 19.73 0.77
C THR A 269 4.25 18.53 1.23
N ALA A 270 4.16 17.46 0.44
CA ALA A 270 3.41 16.26 0.81
C ALA A 270 3.98 15.55 2.04
N SER A 271 5.32 15.51 2.16
CA SER A 271 5.96 14.97 3.37
C SER A 271 5.63 15.80 4.61
N ARG A 272 5.68 17.13 4.49
CA ARG A 272 5.34 18.06 5.60
C ARG A 272 3.89 17.93 6.03
N GLU A 273 2.95 17.91 5.10
CA GLU A 273 1.53 17.70 5.38
C GLU A 273 1.30 16.38 6.14
N GLY A 274 1.96 15.32 5.73
CA GLY A 274 1.86 14.02 6.40
C GLY A 274 2.42 14.04 7.81
N VAL A 275 3.61 14.61 8.03
CA VAL A 275 4.25 14.72 9.35
C VAL A 275 3.39 15.57 10.29
N GLU A 276 2.91 16.71 9.83
CA GLU A 276 2.06 17.61 10.61
C GLU A 276 0.72 16.94 10.98
N ALA A 277 0.10 16.23 10.04
CA ALA A 277 -1.16 15.52 10.29
C ALA A 277 -1.00 14.39 11.33
N LEU A 278 0.09 13.61 11.27
CA LEU A 278 0.40 12.60 12.28
C LEU A 278 0.61 13.23 13.66
N ALA A 279 1.38 14.30 13.72
CA ALA A 279 1.65 15.01 14.97
C ALA A 279 0.34 15.61 15.57
N ALA A 280 -0.48 16.25 14.75
CA ALA A 280 -1.76 16.80 15.17
C ALA A 280 -2.74 15.74 15.71
N ALA A 281 -2.69 14.53 15.13
CA ALA A 281 -3.50 13.40 15.56
C ALA A 281 -2.88 12.63 16.76
N GLY A 282 -1.67 12.96 17.20
CA GLY A 282 -0.93 12.23 18.24
C GLY A 282 -0.54 10.80 17.79
N ASN A 283 -0.39 10.59 16.47
CA ASN A 283 0.09 9.33 15.92
C ASN A 283 1.62 9.33 15.90
N MET A 284 2.23 8.31 16.51
CA MET A 284 3.68 8.22 16.70
C MET A 284 4.42 7.50 15.57
N ALA A 285 3.71 7.10 14.51
CA ALA A 285 4.32 6.45 13.34
C ALA A 285 5.38 7.37 12.69
N ARG A 286 6.50 6.79 12.29
CA ARG A 286 7.51 7.49 11.50
C ARG A 286 7.06 7.59 10.04
N LEU A 287 7.24 8.76 9.44
CA LEU A 287 6.94 8.93 8.02
C LEU A 287 8.21 8.75 7.19
N TYR A 288 8.16 7.86 6.20
CA TYR A 288 9.19 7.68 5.19
C TYR A 288 8.61 8.04 3.82
N ALA A 289 9.17 9.06 3.16
CA ALA A 289 8.65 9.49 1.86
C ALA A 289 8.87 8.41 0.80
N GLY A 290 7.79 7.81 0.29
CA GLY A 290 7.82 6.88 -0.83
C GLY A 290 7.88 7.65 -2.15
N VAL A 291 8.99 7.57 -2.89
CA VAL A 291 9.18 8.31 -4.15
C VAL A 291 9.56 7.39 -5.31
N PRO A 292 9.18 7.71 -6.54
CA PRO A 292 9.64 6.94 -7.69
C PRO A 292 11.15 7.15 -7.87
N VAL A 293 11.82 6.13 -8.41
CA VAL A 293 13.22 6.29 -8.86
C VAL A 293 13.27 7.42 -9.90
N PRO A 294 14.06 8.49 -9.66
CA PRO A 294 14.10 9.64 -10.55
C PRO A 294 14.65 9.25 -11.92
N ARG A 295 13.95 9.66 -12.99
CA ARG A 295 14.32 9.30 -14.37
C ARG A 295 15.67 9.87 -14.77
N ASP A 296 15.98 11.07 -14.30
CA ASP A 296 17.24 11.81 -14.50
C ASP A 296 18.36 11.39 -13.57
N GLY A 297 18.10 10.47 -12.63
CA GLY A 297 19.08 10.00 -11.66
C GLY A 297 19.35 10.95 -10.49
N ASP A 298 18.60 12.04 -10.36
CA ASP A 298 18.79 13.01 -9.27
C ASP A 298 18.14 12.54 -7.96
N PHE A 299 18.78 11.55 -7.33
CA PHE A 299 18.40 11.06 -6.00
C PHE A 299 18.63 12.11 -4.90
N ARG A 300 19.64 12.99 -5.07
CA ARG A 300 19.98 14.04 -4.09
C ARG A 300 18.80 14.97 -3.86
N GLN A 301 18.20 15.46 -4.95
CA GLN A 301 17.05 16.35 -4.85
C GLN A 301 15.88 15.66 -4.14
N CYS A 302 15.57 14.38 -4.47
CA CYS A 302 14.51 13.64 -3.80
C CYS A 302 14.75 13.52 -2.30
N ILE A 303 15.98 13.18 -1.89
CA ILE A 303 16.37 13.04 -0.47
C ILE A 303 16.27 14.41 0.25
N ALA A 304 16.80 15.47 -0.38
CA ALA A 304 16.75 16.80 0.19
C ALA A 304 15.32 17.31 0.43
N LEU A 305 14.44 17.09 -0.54
CA LEU A 305 13.02 17.47 -0.45
C LEU A 305 12.27 16.68 0.64
N ALA A 306 12.47 15.35 0.70
CA ALA A 306 11.86 14.53 1.75
C ALA A 306 12.31 15.00 3.15
N ARG A 307 13.60 15.26 3.33
CA ARG A 307 14.20 15.78 4.58
C ARG A 307 13.66 17.17 4.93
N ALA A 308 13.57 18.08 3.97
CA ALA A 308 13.03 19.43 4.16
C ALA A 308 11.53 19.39 4.57
N GLY A 309 10.79 18.38 4.11
CA GLY A 309 9.43 18.08 4.55
C GLY A 309 9.32 17.42 5.93
N GLY A 310 10.43 17.12 6.60
CA GLY A 310 10.45 16.51 7.93
C GLY A 310 10.27 14.99 7.95
N ALA A 311 10.36 14.32 6.80
CA ALA A 311 10.33 12.86 6.75
C ALA A 311 11.51 12.24 7.51
N HIS A 312 11.27 11.11 8.19
CA HIS A 312 12.31 10.37 8.93
C HIS A 312 13.28 9.66 7.98
N GLY A 313 12.88 9.41 6.76
CA GLY A 313 13.68 8.79 5.72
C GLY A 313 12.95 8.76 4.38
N ILE A 314 13.51 8.03 3.43
CA ILE A 314 13.00 7.92 2.08
C ILE A 314 12.99 6.46 1.60
N CYS A 315 11.97 6.08 0.85
CA CYS A 315 11.87 4.78 0.19
C CYS A 315 11.74 4.99 -1.31
N PHE A 316 12.60 4.38 -2.11
CA PHE A 316 12.56 4.46 -3.56
C PHE A 316 11.79 3.29 -4.19
N PHE A 317 10.83 3.59 -5.04
CA PHE A 317 10.08 2.61 -5.81
C PHE A 317 10.52 2.67 -7.29
N SER A 318 11.18 1.66 -7.85
CA SER A 318 11.51 0.37 -7.22
C SER A 318 12.99 0.04 -7.41
N LEU A 319 13.44 -0.98 -6.69
CA LEU A 319 14.82 -1.48 -6.80
C LEU A 319 15.19 -1.88 -8.24
N GLU A 320 14.24 -2.50 -8.99
CA GLU A 320 14.45 -2.82 -10.40
C GLU A 320 14.64 -1.55 -11.24
N GLY A 321 14.00 -0.45 -10.86
CA GLY A 321 14.20 0.86 -11.51
C GLY A 321 15.64 1.36 -11.38
N VAL A 322 16.30 1.09 -10.25
CA VAL A 322 17.73 1.37 -10.05
C VAL A 322 18.58 0.36 -10.81
N ALA A 323 18.27 -0.94 -10.69
CA ALA A 323 19.07 -2.03 -11.23
C ALA A 323 19.18 -2.05 -12.76
N ARG A 324 18.16 -1.53 -13.47
CA ARG A 324 18.16 -1.44 -14.94
C ARG A 324 19.25 -0.53 -15.53
N ASN A 325 19.85 0.36 -14.74
CA ASN A 325 20.91 1.26 -15.17
C ASN A 325 22.04 1.30 -14.13
N PRO A 326 23.24 0.78 -14.44
CA PRO A 326 24.37 0.80 -13.53
C PRO A 326 24.75 2.20 -12.99
N GLU A 327 24.56 3.26 -13.77
CA GLU A 327 24.85 4.63 -13.37
C GLU A 327 23.95 5.10 -12.23
N ARG A 328 22.73 4.56 -12.13
CA ARG A 328 21.81 4.87 -11.03
C ARG A 328 22.28 4.35 -9.68
N TRP A 329 22.96 3.21 -9.64
CA TRP A 329 23.57 2.72 -8.41
C TRP A 329 24.65 3.68 -7.91
N THR A 330 25.50 4.18 -8.80
CA THR A 330 26.55 5.16 -8.47
C THR A 330 25.91 6.45 -7.97
N ALA A 331 24.93 6.98 -8.69
CA ALA A 331 24.24 8.21 -8.31
C ALA A 331 23.51 8.09 -6.96
N LEU A 332 22.87 6.93 -6.70
CA LEU A 332 22.21 6.65 -5.42
C LEU A 332 23.22 6.60 -4.27
N LYS A 333 24.33 5.87 -4.46
CA LYS A 333 25.42 5.76 -3.46
C LYS A 333 26.00 7.13 -3.13
N GLU A 334 26.33 7.93 -4.13
CA GLU A 334 26.84 9.30 -3.95
C GLU A 334 25.83 10.17 -3.19
N ALA A 335 24.54 10.10 -3.57
CA ALA A 335 23.49 10.88 -2.92
C ALA A 335 23.31 10.51 -1.44
N ILE A 336 23.42 9.22 -1.10
CA ILE A 336 23.33 8.76 0.29
C ILE A 336 24.57 9.15 1.10
N ALA A 337 25.76 9.03 0.51
CA ALA A 337 27.01 9.37 1.20
C ALA A 337 27.10 10.85 1.62
N GLU A 338 26.40 11.75 0.93
CA GLU A 338 26.39 13.19 1.26
C GLU A 338 25.50 13.54 2.46
N ILE A 339 24.65 12.64 2.91
CA ILE A 339 23.70 12.89 4.02
C ILE A 339 24.10 12.18 5.32
N GLN A 340 25.07 11.28 5.25
CA GLN A 340 25.71 10.62 6.40
C GLN A 340 26.83 11.48 6.98
#